data_b752ae2c9a2bb04f868888ed82882622
#
_entry.id   b752ae2c9a2bb04f868888ed82882622
#
_cell.length_a   1.000
_cell.length_b   1.000
_cell.length_c   1.000
_cell.angle_alpha   90.00
_cell.angle_beta   90.00
_cell.angle_gamma   90.00
#
_symmetry.space_group_name_H-M   'P 1'
#
loop_
_entity.id
_entity.type
_entity.pdbx_description
1 polymer ?
#
loop_
_entity_poly.entity_id
_entity_poly.type
_entity_poly.pdbx_seq_one_letter_code
_entity_poly.pdbx_strand_id
1 'polypeptide(L)'
;DQGAKDVSIYPGITKKGRPTNLVCIICDDDKVDTIIDTLVLETGTLGIRISNSNRFIVPRTDHNFSLTFDDKSFEVNYKKSSYKGKTHFKIEFEDLKNISTVLNKPIVDIESFLRKEIEKREGLWWIN
;
A
#
# COMPACT_ATOMS: atom_id res chain seq x y z
N ASP A 1 -11.43 16.42 -0.75
CA ASP A 1 -10.25 15.89 -0.06
C ASP A 1 -9.91 16.78 1.13
N GLN A 2 -10.20 16.32 2.35
CA GLN A 2 -10.03 17.09 3.60
C GLN A 2 -8.82 16.61 4.41
N GLY A 3 -7.90 15.89 3.79
CA GLY A 3 -6.66 15.44 4.43
C GLY A 3 -6.75 14.10 5.15
N ALA A 4 -7.74 13.29 4.85
CA ALA A 4 -7.77 11.91 5.32
C ALA A 4 -6.64 11.09 4.68
N LYS A 5 -5.94 10.29 5.48
CA LYS A 5 -4.92 9.35 5.01
C LYS A 5 -5.54 8.07 4.46
N ASP A 6 -6.63 7.65 5.05
CA ASP A 6 -7.36 6.46 4.65
C ASP A 6 -8.83 6.59 5.04
N VAL A 7 -9.70 6.02 4.21
CA VAL A 7 -11.14 5.94 4.46
C VAL A 7 -11.60 4.53 4.13
N SER A 8 -12.17 3.85 5.11
CA SER A 8 -12.71 2.50 4.95
C SER A 8 -14.18 2.48 5.34
N ILE A 9 -14.98 1.74 4.60
CA ILE A 9 -16.41 1.58 4.86
C ILE A 9 -16.71 0.10 5.11
N TYR A 10 -17.30 -0.17 6.26
CA TYR A 10 -17.66 -1.52 6.67
C TYR A 10 -19.19 -1.63 6.78
N PRO A 11 -19.83 -2.43 5.93
CA PRO A 11 -21.26 -2.67 6.07
C PRO A 11 -21.54 -3.50 7.33
N GLY A 12 -22.66 -3.21 7.98
CA GLY A 12 -23.06 -3.90 9.20
C GLY A 12 -24.56 -3.88 9.40
N ILE A 13 -24.99 -4.45 10.52
CA ILE A 13 -26.38 -4.50 10.91
C ILE A 13 -26.49 -3.94 12.32
N THR A 14 -27.36 -2.96 12.50
CA THR A 14 -27.69 -2.41 13.81
C THR A 14 -28.88 -3.13 14.44
N LYS A 15 -29.31 -2.66 15.62
CA LYS A 15 -30.51 -3.17 16.30
C LYS A 15 -31.73 -3.16 15.37
N LYS A 16 -32.64 -4.08 15.60
CA LYS A 16 -33.83 -4.30 14.75
C LYS A 16 -33.50 -4.71 13.30
N GLY A 17 -32.32 -5.29 13.06
CA GLY A 17 -31.91 -5.78 11.74
C GLY A 17 -31.70 -4.69 10.68
N ARG A 18 -31.45 -3.44 11.09
CA ARG A 18 -31.30 -2.34 10.14
C ARG A 18 -29.89 -2.32 9.54
N PRO A 19 -29.77 -2.19 8.20
CA PRO A 19 -28.46 -2.01 7.58
C PRO A 19 -27.79 -0.71 8.03
N THR A 20 -26.48 -0.74 8.14
CA THR A 20 -25.66 0.43 8.46
C THR A 20 -24.30 0.32 7.79
N ASN A 21 -23.58 1.44 7.77
CA ASN A 21 -22.19 1.46 7.37
C ASN A 21 -21.36 2.11 8.47
N LEU A 22 -20.28 1.46 8.85
CA LEU A 22 -19.26 2.06 9.70
C LEU A 22 -18.21 2.71 8.80
N VAL A 23 -18.05 4.01 8.92
CA VAL A 23 -17.02 4.77 8.19
C VAL A 23 -15.85 5.01 9.14
N CYS A 24 -14.70 4.44 8.82
CA CYS A 24 -13.46 4.64 9.57
C CYS A 24 -12.55 5.56 8.79
N ILE A 25 -12.06 6.61 9.43
CA ILE A 25 -11.17 7.59 8.82
C ILE A 25 -9.90 7.69 9.64
N ILE A 26 -8.76 7.58 8.97
CA ILE A 26 -7.45 7.76 9.58
C ILE A 26 -6.90 9.10 9.10
N CYS A 27 -6.49 9.93 10.06
CA CYS A 27 -5.90 11.24 9.76
C CYS A 27 -4.90 11.64 10.84
N ASP A 28 -4.12 12.68 10.54
CA ASP A 28 -3.28 13.34 11.55
C ASP A 28 -4.14 14.20 12.50
N ASP A 29 -3.64 14.46 13.69
CA ASP A 29 -4.36 15.20 14.73
C ASP A 29 -4.79 16.59 14.27
N ASP A 30 -3.98 17.27 13.47
CA ASP A 30 -4.28 18.60 12.94
C ASP A 30 -5.41 18.64 11.91
N LYS A 31 -5.87 17.47 11.43
CA LYS A 31 -6.95 17.33 10.46
C LYS A 31 -8.28 16.90 11.07
N VAL A 32 -8.30 16.54 12.33
CA VAL A 32 -9.48 15.98 13.01
C VAL A 32 -10.67 16.93 12.93
N ASP A 33 -10.48 18.19 13.28
CA ASP A 33 -11.58 19.17 13.30
C ASP A 33 -12.16 19.40 11.90
N THR A 34 -11.33 19.52 10.88
CA THR A 34 -11.77 19.69 9.49
C THR A 34 -12.58 18.48 9.01
N ILE A 35 -12.15 17.29 9.38
CA ILE A 35 -12.85 16.04 9.00
C ILE A 35 -14.17 15.92 9.74
N ILE A 36 -14.22 16.27 11.03
CA ILE A 36 -15.48 16.30 11.79
C ILE A 36 -16.48 17.24 11.14
N ASP A 37 -16.07 18.46 10.84
CA ASP A 37 -16.95 19.45 10.18
C ASP A 37 -17.51 18.90 8.87
N THR A 38 -16.66 18.32 8.05
CA THR A 38 -17.08 17.72 6.79
C THR A 38 -18.09 16.60 7.00
N LEU A 39 -17.83 15.68 7.92
CA LEU A 39 -18.74 14.57 8.20
C LEU A 39 -20.09 15.05 8.70
N VAL A 40 -20.11 15.99 9.63
CA VAL A 40 -21.35 16.54 10.19
C VAL A 40 -22.16 17.24 9.11
N LEU A 41 -21.52 18.10 8.33
CA LEU A 41 -22.21 18.90 7.29
C LEU A 41 -22.71 18.07 6.12
N GLU A 42 -21.92 17.07 5.70
CA GLU A 42 -22.26 16.27 4.52
C GLU A 42 -23.18 15.08 4.84
N THR A 43 -23.09 14.51 6.04
CA THR A 43 -23.87 13.32 6.39
C THR A 43 -24.99 13.56 7.37
N GLY A 44 -24.97 14.70 8.08
CA GLY A 44 -25.93 15.00 9.13
C GLY A 44 -25.74 14.13 10.39
N THR A 45 -24.61 13.46 10.55
CA THR A 45 -24.35 12.64 11.74
C THR A 45 -24.38 13.49 13.01
N LEU A 46 -24.92 12.93 14.10
CA LEU A 46 -24.99 13.60 15.41
C LEU A 46 -23.86 13.17 16.36
N GLY A 47 -23.03 12.21 15.94
CA GLY A 47 -21.95 11.74 16.78
C GLY A 47 -20.85 11.04 16.00
N ILE A 48 -19.62 11.30 16.41
CA ILE A 48 -18.41 10.72 15.86
C ILE A 48 -17.58 10.22 17.03
N ARG A 49 -17.12 8.97 16.96
CA ARG A 49 -16.18 8.44 17.96
C ARG A 49 -14.76 8.72 17.50
N ILE A 50 -13.95 9.25 18.40
CA ILE A 50 -12.58 9.63 18.14
C ILE A 50 -11.67 8.82 19.07
N SER A 51 -10.66 8.19 18.50
CA SER A 51 -9.66 7.44 19.25
C SER A 51 -8.29 7.65 18.65
N ASN A 52 -7.27 7.57 19.50
CA ASN A 52 -5.88 7.59 19.05
C ASN A 52 -5.41 6.16 18.82
N SER A 53 -4.68 5.94 17.73
CA SER A 53 -4.05 4.68 17.46
C SER A 53 -2.56 4.85 17.18
N ASN A 54 -1.77 3.86 17.61
CA ASN A 54 -0.35 3.81 17.33
C ASN A 54 -0.09 2.84 16.18
N ARG A 55 0.88 3.19 15.33
CA ARG A 55 1.28 2.35 14.23
C ARG A 55 2.76 2.01 14.34
N PHE A 56 3.07 0.72 14.38
CA PHE A 56 4.43 0.25 14.19
C PHE A 56 4.71 0.12 12.70
N ILE A 57 5.78 0.77 12.24
CA ILE A 57 6.20 0.72 10.84
C ILE A 57 7.57 0.06 10.79
N VAL A 58 7.67 -1.05 10.08
CA VAL A 58 8.98 -1.66 9.82
C VAL A 58 9.79 -0.70 8.94
N PRO A 59 11.02 -0.34 9.34
CA PRO A 59 11.87 0.51 8.53
C PRO A 59 12.08 -0.08 7.14
N ARG A 60 11.97 0.79 6.13
CA ARG A 60 12.13 0.40 4.73
C ARG A 60 12.94 1.43 3.97
N THR A 61 13.60 0.97 2.93
CA THR A 61 14.36 1.82 2.01
C THR A 61 13.86 1.61 0.59
N ASP A 62 13.87 2.67 -0.19
CA ASP A 62 13.48 2.64 -1.59
C ASP A 62 14.70 2.41 -2.46
N HIS A 63 14.56 1.54 -3.45
CA HIS A 63 15.61 1.17 -4.38
C HIS A 63 15.07 1.13 -5.79
N ASN A 64 15.94 1.30 -6.76
CA ASN A 64 15.60 1.11 -8.16
C ASN A 64 16.77 0.53 -8.95
N PHE A 65 16.47 -0.03 -10.09
CA PHE A 65 17.46 -0.43 -11.08
C PHE A 65 16.85 -0.42 -12.47
N SER A 66 17.70 -0.30 -13.48
CA SER A 66 17.30 -0.41 -14.87
C SER A 66 17.57 -1.81 -15.39
N LEU A 67 16.64 -2.33 -16.15
CA LEU A 67 16.74 -3.65 -16.78
C LEU A 67 16.45 -3.52 -18.26
N THR A 68 17.29 -4.13 -19.09
CA THR A 68 17.05 -4.22 -20.52
C THR A 68 16.64 -5.65 -20.89
N PHE A 69 15.52 -5.77 -21.58
CA PHE A 69 14.97 -7.03 -22.03
C PHE A 69 14.40 -6.87 -23.44
N ASP A 70 14.85 -7.72 -24.39
CA ASP A 70 14.46 -7.64 -25.80
C ASP A 70 14.60 -6.21 -26.40
N ASP A 71 15.74 -5.57 -26.19
CA ASP A 71 16.06 -4.20 -26.62
C ASP A 71 15.18 -3.11 -25.99
N LYS A 72 14.36 -3.45 -25.01
CA LYS A 72 13.53 -2.52 -24.24
C LYS A 72 14.09 -2.33 -22.85
N SER A 73 14.17 -1.09 -22.42
CA SER A 73 14.65 -0.74 -21.08
C SER A 73 13.47 -0.44 -20.15
N PHE A 74 13.56 -0.97 -18.93
CA PHE A 74 12.57 -0.78 -17.88
C PHE A 74 13.24 -0.28 -16.61
N GLU A 75 12.58 0.65 -15.94
CA GLU A 75 12.92 1.04 -14.58
C GLU A 75 12.11 0.21 -13.60
N VAL A 76 12.79 -0.42 -12.64
CA VAL A 76 12.15 -1.25 -11.62
C VAL A 76 12.37 -0.62 -10.26
N ASN A 77 11.29 -0.30 -9.58
CA ASN A 77 11.30 0.25 -8.23
C ASN A 77 10.86 -0.81 -7.23
N TYR A 78 11.58 -0.92 -6.12
CA TYR A 78 11.20 -1.83 -5.06
C TYR A 78 11.53 -1.25 -3.69
N LYS A 79 10.82 -1.72 -2.68
CA LYS A 79 11.06 -1.41 -1.28
C LYS A 79 11.69 -2.59 -0.60
N LYS A 80 12.73 -2.32 0.18
CA LYS A 80 13.40 -3.30 1.01
C LYS A 80 13.11 -3.01 2.46
N SER A 81 12.67 -4.00 3.19
CA SER A 81 12.50 -3.94 4.65
C SER A 81 13.24 -5.08 5.33
N SER A 82 13.82 -4.80 6.48
CA SER A 82 14.51 -5.81 7.29
C SER A 82 14.02 -5.70 8.73
N TYR A 83 13.63 -6.84 9.29
CA TYR A 83 13.18 -6.93 10.66
C TYR A 83 13.59 -8.26 11.28
N LYS A 84 14.28 -8.20 12.42
CA LYS A 84 14.77 -9.39 13.14
C LYS A 84 15.50 -10.39 12.24
N GLY A 85 16.40 -9.89 11.39
CA GLY A 85 17.21 -10.71 10.50
C GLY A 85 16.49 -11.23 9.25
N LYS A 86 15.21 -10.88 9.05
CA LYS A 86 14.46 -11.24 7.84
C LYS A 86 14.35 -10.04 6.93
N THR A 87 14.65 -10.25 5.66
CA THR A 87 14.59 -9.22 4.62
C THR A 87 13.45 -9.53 3.65
N HIS A 88 12.65 -8.52 3.34
CA HIS A 88 11.55 -8.59 2.39
C HIS A 88 11.71 -7.53 1.32
N PHE A 89 11.34 -7.90 0.09
CA PHE A 89 11.30 -7.00 -1.05
C PHE A 89 9.88 -6.88 -1.57
N LYS A 90 9.45 -5.66 -1.82
CA LYS A 90 8.16 -5.39 -2.46
C LYS A 90 8.42 -4.58 -3.73
N ILE A 91 8.13 -5.19 -4.87
CA ILE A 91 8.23 -4.54 -6.18
C ILE A 91 6.98 -3.67 -6.37
N GLU A 92 7.15 -2.48 -6.96
CA GLU A 92 6.01 -1.62 -7.28
C GLU A 92 5.12 -2.28 -8.34
N PHE A 93 3.82 -2.36 -8.05
CA PHE A 93 2.86 -3.06 -8.90
C PHE A 93 2.74 -2.44 -10.29
N GLU A 94 2.80 -1.11 -10.38
CA GLU A 94 2.71 -0.42 -11.67
C GLU A 94 3.89 -0.77 -12.58
N ASP A 95 5.08 -0.99 -12.04
CA ASP A 95 6.22 -1.46 -12.82
C ASP A 95 6.00 -2.88 -13.32
N LEU A 96 5.50 -3.79 -12.47
CA LEU A 96 5.15 -5.15 -12.87
C LEU A 96 4.11 -5.15 -13.99
N LYS A 97 3.09 -4.35 -13.85
CA LYS A 97 2.01 -4.22 -14.83
C LYS A 97 2.52 -3.68 -16.16
N ASN A 98 3.35 -2.64 -16.14
CA ASN A 98 3.95 -2.06 -17.34
C ASN A 98 4.81 -3.09 -18.09
N ILE A 99 5.71 -3.78 -17.40
CA ILE A 99 6.57 -4.79 -18.00
C ILE A 99 5.74 -5.96 -18.56
N SER A 100 4.76 -6.43 -17.80
CA SER A 100 3.83 -7.47 -18.23
C SER A 100 3.12 -7.10 -19.52
N THR A 101 2.64 -5.89 -19.63
CA THR A 101 1.93 -5.39 -20.81
C THR A 101 2.88 -5.28 -22.03
N VAL A 102 4.05 -4.68 -21.84
CA VAL A 102 5.00 -4.46 -22.93
C VAL A 102 5.57 -5.78 -23.46
N LEU A 103 5.87 -6.73 -22.58
CA LEU A 103 6.44 -8.03 -22.96
C LEU A 103 5.38 -9.09 -23.26
N ASN A 104 4.10 -8.77 -23.04
CA ASN A 104 2.97 -9.71 -23.17
C ASN A 104 3.21 -11.02 -22.40
N LYS A 105 3.58 -10.88 -21.13
CA LYS A 105 3.83 -11.99 -20.21
C LYS A 105 3.02 -11.84 -18.94
N PRO A 106 2.61 -12.94 -18.29
CA PRO A 106 1.88 -12.87 -17.02
C PRO A 106 2.66 -12.12 -15.94
N ILE A 107 1.96 -11.31 -15.13
CA ILE A 107 2.57 -10.55 -14.02
C ILE A 107 3.33 -11.48 -13.07
N VAL A 108 2.81 -12.66 -12.78
CA VAL A 108 3.44 -13.62 -11.87
C VAL A 108 4.83 -14.07 -12.37
N ASP A 109 4.98 -14.23 -13.67
CA ASP A 109 6.28 -14.60 -14.26
C ASP A 109 7.27 -13.44 -14.20
N ILE A 110 6.80 -12.23 -14.48
CA ILE A 110 7.59 -11.00 -14.35
C ILE A 110 8.04 -10.82 -12.91
N GLU A 111 7.14 -10.95 -11.94
CA GLU A 111 7.48 -10.83 -10.53
C GLU A 111 8.52 -11.85 -10.09
N SER A 112 8.35 -13.11 -10.48
CA SER A 112 9.30 -14.17 -10.15
C SER A 112 10.70 -13.90 -10.74
N PHE A 113 10.77 -13.44 -11.97
CA PHE A 113 12.02 -13.05 -12.62
C PHE A 113 12.70 -11.87 -11.91
N LEU A 114 11.94 -10.81 -11.63
CA LEU A 114 12.48 -9.61 -10.98
C LEU A 114 12.93 -9.88 -9.54
N ARG A 115 12.25 -10.76 -8.81
CA ARG A 115 12.70 -11.16 -7.46
C ARG A 115 14.08 -11.80 -7.50
N LYS A 116 14.33 -12.68 -8.46
CA LYS A 116 15.65 -13.29 -8.64
C LYS A 116 16.72 -12.25 -9.00
N GLU A 117 16.37 -11.30 -9.84
CA GLU A 117 17.28 -10.20 -10.18
C GLU A 117 17.60 -9.32 -8.96
N ILE A 118 16.62 -9.01 -8.13
CA ILE A 118 16.82 -8.25 -6.89
C ILE A 118 17.71 -9.03 -5.91
N GLU A 119 17.46 -10.31 -5.73
CA GLU A 119 18.28 -11.16 -4.86
C GLU A 119 19.74 -11.20 -5.31
N LYS A 120 20.00 -11.30 -6.59
CA LYS A 120 21.36 -11.22 -7.16
C LYS A 120 22.03 -9.87 -6.86
N ARG A 121 21.32 -8.76 -7.10
CA ARG A 121 21.82 -7.40 -6.88
C ARG A 121 22.08 -7.11 -5.42
N GLU A 122 21.26 -7.68 -4.52
CA GLU A 122 21.41 -7.57 -3.08
C GLU A 122 22.41 -8.59 -2.49
N GLY A 123 22.98 -9.47 -3.30
CA GLY A 123 23.94 -10.48 -2.86
C GLY A 123 23.33 -11.63 -2.08
N LEU A 124 22.04 -11.91 -2.24
CA LEU A 124 21.29 -12.93 -1.50
C LEU A 124 21.08 -14.23 -2.27
N TRP A 125 21.58 -14.33 -3.49
CA TRP A 125 21.34 -15.47 -4.40
C TRP A 125 21.89 -16.81 -3.88
N TRP A 126 22.80 -16.78 -2.91
CA TRP A 126 23.42 -17.97 -2.32
C TRP A 126 22.70 -18.51 -1.08
N ILE A 127 21.66 -17.81 -0.62
CA ILE A 127 20.93 -18.17 0.62
C ILE A 127 19.80 -19.18 0.35
N ASN A 128 19.41 -19.37 -0.86
CA ASN A 128 18.31 -20.27 -1.23
C ASN A 128 18.72 -21.76 -1.16
#